data_dc7cd9c40d83247562fdeaf0bb3f72f8
#
_entry.id   dc7cd9c40d83247562fdeaf0bb3f72f8
#
_cell.length_a   1.000
_cell.length_b   1.000
_cell.length_c   1.000
_cell.angle_alpha   90.00
_cell.angle_beta   90.00
_cell.angle_gamma   90.00
#
_symmetry.space_group_name_H-M   'P 1'
#
loop_
_entity.id
_entity.type
_entity.pdbx_description
1 polymer ?
#
loop_
_entity_poly.entity_id
_entity_poly.type
_entity_poly.pdbx_seq_one_letter_code
_entity_poly.pdbx_strand_id
1 'polypeptide(L)'
;MQTTGNGGSISVSRSNQNTVETIHANGNFRNVNEVHNNTGTMTLSGFNQEGGKVTRNIGNLVVESRQNTSTTTGSSKGVSVGVSSQGIPTSVNVNASRTNGNRAFVDNQSTFVVGEGSSFHVGTVENTGAVIGKEGNSTFKIDTYAGKDIQNYDTMTATVRHETQHSNDKSTRLNEGKMKILKKILLQKHLKKME
;
A
#
# COMPACT_ATOMS: atom_id res chain seq x y z
N MET A 1 -19.56 -57.60 -7.74
CA MET A 1 -19.67 -56.57 -6.72
C MET A 1 -18.34 -55.81 -6.69
N GLN A 2 -18.24 -54.70 -7.42
CA GLN A 2 -17.03 -53.85 -7.38
C GLN A 2 -17.16 -52.92 -6.18
N THR A 3 -16.35 -53.13 -5.17
CA THR A 3 -16.17 -52.20 -4.08
C THR A 3 -15.20 -51.13 -4.57
N THR A 4 -15.71 -49.96 -4.93
CA THR A 4 -14.90 -48.74 -5.11
C THR A 4 -14.37 -48.34 -3.75
N GLY A 5 -13.17 -48.78 -3.43
CA GLY A 5 -12.48 -48.36 -2.22
C GLY A 5 -12.10 -46.88 -2.33
N ASN A 6 -12.66 -46.08 -1.44
CA ASN A 6 -12.25 -44.67 -1.31
C ASN A 6 -10.86 -44.63 -0.69
N GLY A 7 -9.88 -44.15 -1.44
CA GLY A 7 -8.56 -43.77 -0.92
C GLY A 7 -8.67 -42.54 -0.05
N GLY A 8 -7.67 -42.28 0.78
CA GLY A 8 -7.54 -41.12 1.64
C GLY A 8 -6.34 -40.27 1.26
N SER A 9 -6.23 -39.07 1.87
CA SER A 9 -5.03 -38.27 1.80
C SER A 9 -4.62 -37.76 3.18
N ILE A 10 -3.32 -37.72 3.41
CA ILE A 10 -2.73 -37.12 4.62
C ILE A 10 -1.98 -35.87 4.15
N SER A 11 -2.24 -34.76 4.77
CA SER A 11 -1.58 -33.47 4.44
C SER A 11 -1.02 -32.79 5.68
N VAL A 12 0.15 -32.19 5.51
CA VAL A 12 0.78 -31.32 6.50
C VAL A 12 1.15 -30.02 5.80
N SER A 13 0.75 -28.89 6.38
CA SER A 13 1.09 -27.59 5.85
C SER A 13 1.53 -26.63 6.97
N ARG A 14 2.40 -25.71 6.61
CA ARG A 14 2.80 -24.61 7.47
C ARG A 14 2.76 -23.33 6.67
N SER A 15 2.14 -22.30 7.23
CA SER A 15 2.16 -20.95 6.67
C SER A 15 2.63 -19.94 7.72
N ASN A 16 3.31 -18.91 7.25
CA ASN A 16 3.69 -17.76 8.02
C ASN A 16 3.49 -16.51 7.17
N GLN A 17 2.90 -15.49 7.76
CA GLN A 17 2.76 -14.18 7.14
C GLN A 17 3.08 -13.11 8.17
N ASN A 18 3.87 -12.13 7.77
CA ASN A 18 4.19 -10.96 8.58
C ASN A 18 3.86 -9.70 7.77
N THR A 19 3.16 -8.77 8.40
CA THR A 19 2.85 -7.46 7.83
C THR A 19 3.28 -6.40 8.83
N VAL A 20 4.07 -5.45 8.36
CA VAL A 20 4.50 -4.28 9.13
C VAL A 20 3.92 -3.05 8.45
N GLU A 21 3.20 -2.25 9.23
CA GLU A 21 2.51 -1.06 8.74
C GLU A 21 2.91 0.18 9.54
N THR A 22 3.04 1.31 8.84
CA THR A 22 3.14 2.63 9.45
C THR A 22 1.98 3.46 8.92
N ILE A 23 1.12 3.90 9.83
CA ILE A 23 -0.06 4.71 9.51
C ILE A 23 0.12 6.08 10.14
N HIS A 24 -0.02 7.13 9.32
CA HIS A 24 0.00 8.53 9.75
C HIS A 24 -1.44 9.04 9.87
N ALA A 25 -1.77 9.56 11.05
CA ALA A 25 -2.99 10.32 11.26
C ALA A 25 -2.66 11.80 11.18
N ASN A 26 -3.38 12.55 10.32
CA ASN A 26 -3.18 13.98 10.21
C ASN A 26 -3.71 14.69 11.47
N GLY A 27 -2.90 15.60 12.00
CA GLY A 27 -3.39 16.64 12.90
C GLY A 27 -4.32 17.59 12.14
N ASN A 28 -5.20 18.32 12.86
CA ASN A 28 -6.05 19.26 12.15
C ASN A 28 -6.36 20.53 12.98
N PHE A 29 -6.39 21.68 12.29
CA PHE A 29 -7.06 22.89 12.71
C PHE A 29 -8.24 23.15 11.79
N ARG A 30 -9.41 23.32 12.39
CA ARG A 30 -10.63 23.66 11.65
C ARG A 30 -11.22 24.96 12.19
N ASN A 31 -11.39 25.95 11.31
CA ASN A 31 -11.91 27.27 11.64
C ASN A 31 -11.12 28.00 12.76
N VAL A 32 -9.82 27.74 12.83
CA VAL A 32 -8.93 28.43 13.78
C VAL A 32 -8.40 29.72 13.15
N ASN A 33 -8.58 30.85 13.82
CA ASN A 33 -8.03 32.12 13.36
C ASN A 33 -6.55 32.23 13.76
N GLU A 34 -5.72 32.60 12.80
CA GLU A 34 -4.27 32.69 12.96
C GLU A 34 -3.74 34.09 12.60
N VAL A 35 -2.76 34.54 13.36
CA VAL A 35 -2.05 35.78 13.11
C VAL A 35 -0.55 35.51 13.09
N HIS A 36 0.07 35.61 11.91
CA HIS A 36 1.49 35.36 11.72
C HIS A 36 2.30 36.66 11.66
N ASN A 37 2.92 37.01 12.77
CA ASN A 37 3.75 38.23 12.87
C ASN A 37 5.17 37.95 12.35
N ASN A 38 5.38 38.02 11.03
CA ASN A 38 6.66 37.73 10.39
C ASN A 38 7.24 36.35 10.80
N THR A 39 6.41 35.34 10.76
CA THR A 39 6.85 33.95 11.00
C THR A 39 7.89 33.56 9.94
N GLY A 40 9.05 33.10 10.35
CA GLY A 40 10.13 32.73 9.42
C GLY A 40 9.73 31.53 8.56
N THR A 41 9.60 30.36 9.19
CA THR A 41 9.17 29.11 8.53
C THR A 41 8.05 28.46 9.32
N MET A 42 7.01 28.04 8.62
CA MET A 42 5.93 27.17 9.13
C MET A 42 5.91 25.86 8.36
N THR A 43 5.93 24.76 9.08
CA THR A 43 5.89 23.42 8.45
C THR A 43 4.66 22.65 8.91
N LEU A 44 3.87 22.18 7.94
CA LEU A 44 2.70 21.33 8.13
C LEU A 44 2.95 19.97 7.46
N SER A 45 3.27 18.96 8.24
CA SER A 45 3.58 17.62 7.75
C SER A 45 2.56 16.62 8.30
N GLY A 46 1.74 16.03 7.41
CA GLY A 46 0.60 15.23 7.84
C GLY A 46 -0.39 16.06 8.68
N PHE A 47 -0.79 17.23 8.16
CA PHE A 47 -1.61 18.17 8.91
C PHE A 47 -2.62 18.88 8.00
N ASN A 48 -3.81 19.14 8.51
CA ASN A 48 -4.88 19.81 7.82
C ASN A 48 -5.20 21.13 8.53
N GLN A 49 -4.98 22.21 7.82
CA GLN A 49 -5.47 23.56 8.16
C GLN A 49 -6.61 23.88 7.22
N GLU A 50 -7.82 24.01 7.74
CA GLU A 50 -9.03 24.25 6.94
C GLU A 50 -9.92 25.29 7.56
N GLY A 51 -10.26 26.31 6.78
CA GLY A 51 -11.03 27.46 7.25
C GLY A 51 -10.28 28.29 8.28
N GLY A 52 -10.98 29.18 8.93
CA GLY A 52 -10.39 30.16 9.85
C GLY A 52 -9.68 31.30 9.12
N LYS A 53 -9.68 32.48 9.74
CA LYS A 53 -9.07 33.67 9.16
C LYS A 53 -7.58 33.67 9.43
N VAL A 54 -6.78 33.63 8.37
CA VAL A 54 -5.31 33.72 8.44
C VAL A 54 -4.86 35.11 7.98
N THR A 55 -4.03 35.77 8.77
CA THR A 55 -3.61 37.16 8.49
C THR A 55 -2.11 37.34 8.65
N ARG A 56 -1.60 38.40 7.96
CA ARG A 56 -0.22 38.84 7.93
C ARG A 56 0.69 37.96 7.05
N ASN A 57 1.89 37.57 7.51
CA ASN A 57 2.87 36.97 6.60
C ASN A 57 3.74 35.88 7.22
N ILE A 58 4.10 34.94 6.38
CA ILE A 58 5.10 33.88 6.63
C ILE A 58 6.20 34.01 5.59
N GLY A 59 7.45 33.84 5.98
CA GLY A 59 8.58 33.80 5.05
C GLY A 59 8.56 32.54 4.18
N ASN A 60 8.49 31.37 4.81
CA ASN A 60 8.43 30.07 4.12
C ASN A 60 7.33 29.18 4.70
N LEU A 61 6.43 28.69 3.86
CA LEU A 61 5.38 27.75 4.20
C LEU A 61 5.69 26.40 3.53
N VAL A 62 5.96 25.39 4.35
CA VAL A 62 6.17 24.01 3.90
C VAL A 62 4.93 23.19 4.22
N VAL A 63 4.28 22.61 3.21
CA VAL A 63 3.12 21.73 3.39
C VAL A 63 3.40 20.41 2.70
N GLU A 64 3.40 19.34 3.46
CA GLU A 64 3.70 18.01 2.94
C GLU A 64 2.72 16.95 3.42
N SER A 65 2.25 16.12 2.51
CA SER A 65 1.49 14.94 2.81
C SER A 65 2.42 13.78 3.20
N ARG A 66 1.92 12.88 4.06
CA ARG A 66 2.66 11.69 4.49
C ARG A 66 2.08 10.43 3.88
N GLN A 67 2.96 9.52 3.46
CA GLN A 67 2.56 8.22 2.96
C GLN A 67 2.44 7.22 4.12
N ASN A 68 1.33 6.50 4.17
CA ASN A 68 1.24 5.26 4.92
C ASN A 68 2.01 4.18 4.18
N THR A 69 2.76 3.37 4.92
CA THR A 69 3.55 2.29 4.34
C THR A 69 3.12 0.94 4.90
N SER A 70 3.16 -0.09 4.05
CA SER A 70 2.93 -1.47 4.47
C SER A 70 3.90 -2.39 3.74
N THR A 71 4.53 -3.29 4.48
CA THR A 71 5.38 -4.35 3.94
C THR A 71 4.85 -5.68 4.39
N THR A 72 4.48 -6.53 3.44
CA THR A 72 3.97 -7.89 3.69
C THR A 72 4.93 -8.92 3.17
N THR A 73 5.31 -9.86 4.01
CA THR A 73 6.08 -11.06 3.61
C THR A 73 5.35 -12.30 4.06
N GLY A 74 5.22 -13.26 3.16
CA GLY A 74 4.53 -14.51 3.46
C GLY A 74 5.23 -15.72 2.85
N SER A 75 5.11 -16.87 3.50
CA SER A 75 5.51 -18.15 2.93
C SER A 75 4.59 -19.25 3.40
N SER A 76 4.25 -20.16 2.51
CA SER A 76 3.59 -21.41 2.88
C SER A 76 4.29 -22.60 2.24
N LYS A 77 4.27 -23.72 2.94
CA LYS A 77 4.80 -25.00 2.45
C LYS A 77 3.83 -26.08 2.89
N GLY A 78 3.56 -27.04 2.00
CA GLY A 78 2.71 -28.17 2.31
C GLY A 78 3.15 -29.42 1.56
N VAL A 79 2.90 -30.56 2.19
CA VAL A 79 3.06 -31.87 1.59
C VAL A 79 1.77 -32.66 1.81
N SER A 80 1.27 -33.29 0.76
CA SER A 80 0.16 -34.24 0.89
C SER A 80 0.51 -35.55 0.23
N VAL A 81 0.10 -36.63 0.86
CA VAL A 81 0.28 -38.00 0.36
C VAL A 81 -1.09 -38.60 0.17
N GLY A 82 -1.40 -38.98 -1.07
CA GLY A 82 -2.57 -39.78 -1.37
C GLY A 82 -2.29 -41.27 -1.09
N VAL A 83 -3.24 -41.97 -0.48
CA VAL A 83 -3.16 -43.40 -0.18
C VAL A 83 -4.35 -44.14 -0.76
N SER A 84 -4.12 -45.33 -1.28
CA SER A 84 -5.20 -46.23 -1.72
C SER A 84 -5.99 -46.77 -0.53
N SER A 85 -7.10 -47.47 -0.80
CA SER A 85 -7.87 -48.19 0.22
C SER A 85 -7.07 -49.29 0.94
N GLN A 86 -5.94 -49.69 0.37
CA GLN A 86 -5.03 -50.69 0.93
C GLN A 86 -3.87 -50.04 1.71
N GLY A 87 -3.89 -48.73 1.90
CA GLY A 87 -2.83 -47.98 2.60
C GLY A 87 -1.54 -47.74 1.80
N ILE A 88 -1.56 -48.06 0.50
CA ILE A 88 -0.39 -47.87 -0.38
C ILE A 88 -0.34 -46.43 -0.88
N PRO A 89 0.80 -45.71 -0.78
CA PRO A 89 0.93 -44.39 -1.33
C PRO A 89 0.71 -44.37 -2.85
N THR A 90 -0.19 -43.51 -3.32
CA THR A 90 -0.55 -43.35 -4.74
C THR A 90 -0.03 -42.07 -5.36
N SER A 91 0.12 -41.03 -4.55
CA SER A 91 0.65 -39.75 -5.01
C SER A 91 1.31 -38.98 -3.88
N VAL A 92 2.28 -38.16 -4.24
CA VAL A 92 2.89 -37.18 -3.35
C VAL A 92 2.78 -35.79 -4.02
N ASN A 93 2.19 -34.85 -3.32
CA ASN A 93 2.09 -33.49 -3.76
C ASN A 93 2.89 -32.59 -2.82
N VAL A 94 3.72 -31.74 -3.39
CA VAL A 94 4.48 -30.73 -2.65
C VAL A 94 4.08 -29.37 -3.18
N ASN A 95 3.72 -28.47 -2.28
CA ASN A 95 3.42 -27.11 -2.62
C ASN A 95 4.26 -26.14 -1.78
N ALA A 96 4.66 -25.05 -2.39
CA ALA A 96 5.34 -23.96 -1.72
C ALA A 96 4.90 -22.62 -2.34
N SER A 97 4.63 -21.64 -1.50
CA SER A 97 4.37 -20.29 -1.98
C SER A 97 5.16 -19.25 -1.19
N ARG A 98 5.45 -18.14 -1.85
CA ARG A 98 6.05 -16.96 -1.24
C ARG A 98 5.29 -15.74 -1.73
N THR A 99 4.95 -14.84 -0.80
CA THR A 99 4.29 -13.57 -1.07
C THR A 99 5.16 -12.45 -0.55
N ASN A 100 5.32 -11.40 -1.37
CA ASN A 100 5.97 -10.16 -0.98
C ASN A 100 5.09 -9.00 -1.47
N GLY A 101 4.81 -8.05 -0.59
CA GLY A 101 4.04 -6.85 -0.88
C GLY A 101 4.71 -5.62 -0.29
N ASN A 102 4.69 -4.53 -1.04
CA ASN A 102 5.13 -3.22 -0.58
C ASN A 102 4.13 -2.17 -1.03
N ARG A 103 3.72 -1.33 -0.11
CA ARG A 103 2.82 -0.22 -0.34
C ARG A 103 3.40 1.05 0.29
N ALA A 104 3.33 2.15 -0.46
CA ALA A 104 3.47 3.50 0.08
C ALA A 104 2.42 4.38 -0.60
N PHE A 105 1.50 4.94 0.18
CA PHE A 105 0.33 5.64 -0.35
C PHE A 105 -0.10 6.78 0.58
N VAL A 106 -0.40 7.95 0.00
CA VAL A 106 -1.02 9.06 0.73
C VAL A 106 -2.52 8.76 0.84
N ASP A 107 -2.96 8.28 1.99
CA ASP A 107 -4.38 8.03 2.26
C ASP A 107 -5.10 9.32 2.67
N ASN A 108 -4.40 10.22 3.36
CA ASN A 108 -4.92 11.51 3.79
C ASN A 108 -3.95 12.63 3.35
N GLN A 109 -4.36 13.45 2.39
CA GLN A 109 -3.56 14.60 1.98
C GLN A 109 -3.52 15.66 3.09
N SER A 110 -2.38 16.33 3.22
CA SER A 110 -2.28 17.56 4.01
C SER A 110 -2.95 18.71 3.27
N THR A 111 -3.58 19.59 4.01
CA THR A 111 -4.27 20.75 3.47
C THR A 111 -3.83 22.05 4.17
N PHE A 112 -3.75 23.13 3.40
CA PHE A 112 -3.64 24.49 3.92
C PHE A 112 -4.62 25.37 3.15
N VAL A 113 -5.84 25.50 3.69
CA VAL A 113 -6.91 26.26 3.06
C VAL A 113 -7.35 27.36 4.01
N VAL A 114 -7.01 28.59 3.67
CA VAL A 114 -7.35 29.77 4.47
C VAL A 114 -8.82 30.14 4.29
N GLY A 115 -9.51 30.42 5.40
CA GLY A 115 -10.94 30.75 5.42
C GLY A 115 -11.23 32.17 4.94
N GLU A 116 -12.51 32.48 4.75
CA GLU A 116 -13.01 33.76 4.27
C GLU A 116 -12.52 34.96 5.09
N GLY A 117 -12.22 36.04 4.41
CA GLY A 117 -11.71 37.29 5.01
C GLY A 117 -10.24 37.23 5.41
N SER A 118 -9.52 36.18 5.03
CA SER A 118 -8.08 36.11 5.21
C SER A 118 -7.35 37.15 4.37
N SER A 119 -6.27 37.68 4.93
CA SER A 119 -5.33 38.56 4.22
C SER A 119 -3.91 38.08 4.56
N PHE A 120 -3.37 37.22 3.70
CA PHE A 120 -2.19 36.44 4.02
C PHE A 120 -1.18 36.47 2.87
N HIS A 121 0.09 36.67 3.21
CA HIS A 121 1.19 36.68 2.28
C HIS A 121 2.27 35.70 2.67
N VAL A 122 2.75 34.94 1.71
CA VAL A 122 3.82 33.93 1.87
C VAL A 122 4.94 34.25 0.87
N GLY A 123 6.17 34.34 1.35
CA GLY A 123 7.33 34.54 0.49
C GLY A 123 7.57 33.30 -0.38
N THR A 124 7.75 32.16 0.23
CA THR A 124 7.96 30.90 -0.49
C THR A 124 6.99 29.83 0.00
N VAL A 125 6.36 29.10 -0.91
CA VAL A 125 5.59 27.89 -0.63
C VAL A 125 6.33 26.70 -1.18
N GLU A 126 6.60 25.72 -0.31
CA GLU A 126 7.07 24.38 -0.68
C GLU A 126 5.92 23.39 -0.45
N ASN A 127 5.37 22.86 -1.54
CA ASN A 127 4.24 21.93 -1.50
C ASN A 127 4.70 20.54 -1.94
N THR A 128 4.51 19.53 -1.08
CA THR A 128 4.76 18.13 -1.43
C THR A 128 3.45 17.34 -1.31
N GLY A 129 2.78 17.13 -2.43
CA GLY A 129 1.55 16.32 -2.52
C GLY A 129 0.37 16.82 -1.67
N ALA A 130 0.36 18.09 -1.28
CA ALA A 130 -0.67 18.68 -0.41
C ALA A 130 -1.61 19.60 -1.21
N VAL A 131 -2.74 19.95 -0.60
CA VAL A 131 -3.71 20.90 -1.15
C VAL A 131 -3.51 22.26 -0.50
N ILE A 132 -3.33 23.30 -1.30
CA ILE A 132 -3.19 24.68 -0.83
C ILE A 132 -4.24 25.53 -1.53
N GLY A 133 -4.98 26.33 -0.75
CA GLY A 133 -6.07 27.11 -1.31
C GLY A 133 -6.61 28.20 -0.37
N LYS A 134 -7.69 28.82 -0.82
CA LYS A 134 -8.43 29.85 -0.07
C LYS A 134 -9.93 29.71 -0.28
N GLU A 135 -10.71 30.14 0.71
CA GLU A 135 -12.16 30.21 0.64
C GLU A 135 -12.63 31.66 0.47
N GLY A 136 -13.75 31.83 -0.22
CA GLY A 136 -14.47 33.08 -0.37
C GLY A 136 -13.61 34.27 -0.81
N ASN A 137 -13.93 35.46 -0.27
CA ASN A 137 -13.25 36.71 -0.55
C ASN A 137 -11.97 36.86 0.29
N SER A 138 -10.98 36.02 0.03
CA SER A 138 -9.71 36.04 0.76
C SER A 138 -8.57 36.46 -0.18
N THR A 139 -7.60 37.18 0.37
CA THR A 139 -6.34 37.47 -0.30
C THR A 139 -5.27 36.51 0.23
N PHE A 140 -4.80 35.64 -0.65
CA PHE A 140 -3.66 34.75 -0.39
C PHE A 140 -2.62 34.95 -1.47
N LYS A 141 -1.57 35.68 -1.14
CA LYS A 141 -0.48 36.05 -2.05
C LYS A 141 0.72 35.15 -1.78
N ILE A 142 1.29 34.59 -2.85
CA ILE A 142 2.51 33.79 -2.83
C ILE A 142 3.50 34.40 -3.79
N ASP A 143 4.73 34.65 -3.35
CA ASP A 143 5.78 35.23 -4.23
C ASP A 143 6.48 34.12 -5.02
N THR A 144 6.79 33.00 -4.38
CA THR A 144 7.44 31.84 -5.02
C THR A 144 6.74 30.53 -4.64
N TYR A 145 6.49 29.69 -5.61
CA TYR A 145 5.87 28.37 -5.39
C TYR A 145 6.73 27.25 -5.95
N ALA A 146 7.04 26.28 -5.10
CA ALA A 146 7.74 25.04 -5.46
C ALA A 146 6.86 23.82 -5.14
N GLY A 147 6.33 23.18 -6.17
CA GLY A 147 5.51 21.97 -6.05
C GLY A 147 6.31 20.71 -6.33
N LYS A 148 6.05 19.65 -5.56
CA LYS A 148 6.62 18.33 -5.74
C LYS A 148 5.55 17.26 -5.57
N ASP A 149 5.50 16.29 -6.49
CA ASP A 149 4.59 15.16 -6.42
C ASP A 149 5.13 14.06 -5.50
N ILE A 150 4.20 13.32 -4.89
CA ILE A 150 4.49 12.10 -4.15
C ILE A 150 4.12 10.90 -5.03
N GLN A 151 5.08 10.00 -5.22
CA GLN A 151 4.85 8.76 -5.98
C GLN A 151 4.21 7.72 -5.07
N ASN A 152 2.93 7.43 -5.30
CA ASN A 152 2.21 6.36 -4.63
C ASN A 152 2.43 5.04 -5.38
N TYR A 153 2.66 3.96 -4.64
CA TYR A 153 2.76 2.63 -5.20
C TYR A 153 2.14 1.57 -4.28
N ASP A 154 1.64 0.50 -4.91
CA ASP A 154 1.15 -0.69 -4.24
C ASP A 154 1.50 -1.90 -5.10
N THR A 155 2.40 -2.73 -4.62
CA THR A 155 2.91 -3.88 -5.36
C THR A 155 2.77 -5.15 -4.54
N MET A 156 2.30 -6.23 -5.18
CA MET A 156 2.25 -7.56 -4.59
C MET A 156 2.77 -8.60 -5.58
N THR A 157 3.66 -9.46 -5.13
CA THR A 157 4.20 -10.57 -5.91
C THR A 157 3.94 -11.86 -5.16
N ALA A 158 3.33 -12.83 -5.83
CA ALA A 158 3.15 -14.18 -5.33
C ALA A 158 3.84 -15.18 -6.27
N THR A 159 4.64 -16.07 -5.69
CA THR A 159 5.27 -17.18 -6.41
C THR A 159 4.73 -18.47 -5.82
N VAL A 160 4.18 -19.34 -6.66
CA VAL A 160 3.66 -20.66 -6.26
C VAL A 160 4.43 -21.74 -7.02
N ARG A 161 4.88 -22.76 -6.29
CA ARG A 161 5.42 -24.01 -6.83
C ARG A 161 4.53 -25.16 -6.43
N HIS A 162 4.19 -25.99 -7.39
CA HIS A 162 3.41 -27.21 -7.17
C HIS A 162 4.08 -28.36 -7.93
N GLU A 163 4.37 -29.44 -7.24
CA GLU A 163 4.94 -30.66 -7.80
C GLU A 163 4.08 -31.84 -7.39
N THR A 164 3.68 -32.69 -8.34
CA THR A 164 2.92 -33.93 -8.11
C THR A 164 3.67 -35.09 -8.69
N GLN A 165 3.86 -36.13 -7.90
CA GLN A 165 4.37 -37.44 -8.35
C GLN A 165 3.31 -38.52 -8.14
N HIS A 166 3.09 -39.34 -9.16
CA HIS A 166 2.19 -40.49 -9.12
C HIS A 166 2.97 -41.81 -9.18
N SER A 167 2.62 -42.75 -8.35
CA SER A 167 3.33 -44.05 -8.25
C SER A 167 3.05 -45.03 -9.39
N ASN A 168 2.12 -44.73 -10.30
CA ASN A 168 1.68 -45.68 -11.35
C ASN A 168 2.45 -45.51 -12.69
N ASP A 169 3.49 -44.73 -12.76
CA ASP A 169 4.28 -44.62 -13.97
C ASP A 169 5.43 -45.64 -13.95
N LYS A 170 5.24 -46.78 -14.63
CA LYS A 170 6.26 -47.82 -14.84
C LYS A 170 7.36 -47.37 -15.79
N SER A 171 7.35 -46.13 -16.26
CA SER A 171 8.43 -45.54 -17.02
C SER A 171 9.13 -44.50 -16.14
N THR A 172 10.34 -44.79 -15.76
CA THR A 172 11.31 -43.88 -15.18
C THR A 172 11.58 -42.68 -16.13
N ARG A 173 10.61 -41.78 -16.25
CA ARG A 173 10.80 -40.44 -16.74
C ARG A 173 10.22 -39.52 -15.69
N LEU A 174 11.10 -38.98 -14.88
CA LEU A 174 10.85 -37.78 -14.08
C LEU A 174 10.34 -36.68 -15.01
N ASN A 175 9.03 -36.65 -15.24
CA ASN A 175 8.41 -35.45 -15.83
C ASN A 175 8.44 -34.37 -14.74
N GLU A 176 9.57 -33.67 -14.66
CA GLU A 176 9.67 -32.40 -13.95
C GLU A 176 8.78 -31.37 -14.63
N GLY A 177 7.48 -31.48 -14.42
CA GLY A 177 6.53 -30.44 -14.77
C GLY A 177 6.76 -29.24 -13.86
N LYS A 178 7.84 -28.52 -14.06
CA LYS A 178 8.07 -27.22 -13.41
C LYS A 178 7.08 -26.21 -13.97
N MET A 179 5.84 -26.24 -13.47
CA MET A 179 4.91 -25.17 -13.80
C MET A 179 5.23 -23.96 -12.90
N LYS A 180 6.10 -23.10 -13.40
CA LYS A 180 6.41 -21.80 -12.81
C LYS A 180 5.28 -20.85 -13.17
N ILE A 181 4.19 -20.86 -12.39
CA ILE A 181 3.13 -19.86 -12.55
C ILE A 181 3.60 -18.58 -11.85
N LEU A 182 4.28 -17.71 -12.60
CA LEU A 182 4.49 -16.32 -12.22
C LEU A 182 3.18 -15.57 -12.44
N LYS A 183 2.31 -15.56 -11.45
CA LYS A 183 1.17 -14.65 -11.44
C LYS A 183 1.67 -13.30 -10.90
N LYS A 184 2.17 -12.46 -11.79
CA LYS A 184 2.43 -11.05 -11.52
C LYS A 184 1.06 -10.36 -11.52
N ILE A 185 0.42 -10.27 -10.36
CA ILE A 185 -0.77 -9.42 -10.19
C ILE A 185 -0.26 -8.00 -9.99
N LEU A 186 -0.03 -7.29 -11.09
CA LEU A 186 0.07 -5.84 -11.08
C LEU A 186 -1.37 -5.31 -10.92
N LEU A 187 -1.79 -5.07 -9.68
CA LEU A 187 -2.94 -4.22 -9.42
C LEU A 187 -2.46 -2.76 -9.60
N GLN A 188 -2.32 -2.35 -10.86
CA GLN A 188 -2.32 -0.91 -11.15
C GLN A 188 -3.77 -0.43 -10.97
N LYS A 189 -4.10 0.07 -9.78
CA LYS A 189 -5.20 1.00 -9.66
C LYS A 189 -4.82 2.23 -10.46
N HIS A 190 -5.38 2.34 -11.67
CA HIS A 190 -5.40 3.60 -12.40
C HIS A 190 -6.08 4.63 -11.50
N LEU A 191 -5.28 5.50 -10.91
CA LEU A 191 -5.78 6.77 -10.42
C LEU A 191 -6.36 7.51 -11.64
N LYS A 192 -7.69 7.54 -11.69
CA LYS A 192 -8.41 8.44 -12.59
C LYS A 192 -7.87 9.83 -12.27
N LYS A 193 -7.14 10.41 -13.24
CA LYS A 193 -6.86 11.84 -13.26
C LYS A 193 -8.22 12.52 -13.17
N MET A 194 -8.49 13.18 -12.07
CA MET A 194 -9.57 14.15 -12.03
C MET A 194 -9.04 15.40 -12.73
N GLU A 195 -9.63 15.69 -13.87
CA GLU A 195 -9.56 16.96 -14.57
C GLU A 195 -10.19 18.05 -13.72
#